data_50ce691349f13e02587ab1975d78df88
#
_entry.id   50ce691349f13e02587ab1975d78df88
#
_cell.length_a   1.000
_cell.length_b   1.000
_cell.length_c   1.000
_cell.angle_alpha   90.00
_cell.angle_beta   90.00
_cell.angle_gamma   90.00
#
_symmetry.space_group_name_H-M   'P 1'
#
loop_
_entity.id
_entity.type
_entity.pdbx_description
1 polymer ?
#
loop_
_entity_poly.entity_id
_entity_poly.type
_entity_poly.pdbx_seq_one_letter_code
_entity_poly.pdbx_strand_id
1 'polypeptide(L)'
;MSSFDKSAIHIVAPTLPALVLRSASQSDLEYLRKWKNEQKQFFFHQDEITADQQGQWFESFKQRPHDLMLMTEYNQQIFGCMGIRWQENHWDIYNVILGLQEFGGRGLMGLAFAALLDLAGSLKFAPISLQVLKHNPAVKWYQKQGFEIAETHDSFFFMIFQPQQTKRAHP
;
A
#
# COMPACT_ATOMS: atom_id res chain seq x y z
N MET A 1 -8.79 14.94 -11.15
CA MET A 1 -8.81 13.47 -11.24
C MET A 1 -10.26 13.03 -11.32
N SER A 2 -10.65 12.25 -12.33
CA SER A 2 -12.02 11.72 -12.41
C SER A 2 -12.30 10.81 -11.21
N SER A 3 -13.54 10.80 -10.72
CA SER A 3 -13.95 9.86 -9.67
C SER A 3 -13.89 8.44 -10.23
N PHE A 4 -13.31 7.51 -9.49
CA PHE A 4 -13.35 6.08 -9.78
C PHE A 4 -13.97 5.35 -8.58
N ASP A 5 -14.60 4.22 -8.83
CA ASP A 5 -15.17 3.42 -7.76
C ASP A 5 -14.07 2.69 -7.00
N LYS A 6 -13.63 3.28 -5.91
CA LYS A 6 -12.59 2.71 -5.05
C LYS A 6 -13.02 1.44 -4.31
N SER A 7 -14.31 1.14 -4.25
CA SER A 7 -14.84 -0.06 -3.58
C SER A 7 -14.80 -1.29 -4.49
N ALA A 8 -14.58 -1.10 -5.79
CA ALA A 8 -14.65 -2.16 -6.80
C ALA A 8 -13.27 -2.49 -7.44
N ILE A 9 -12.17 -2.07 -6.82
CA ILE A 9 -10.84 -2.40 -7.34
C ILE A 9 -10.59 -3.90 -7.18
N HIS A 10 -10.21 -4.55 -8.28
CA HIS A 10 -9.79 -5.93 -8.34
C HIS A 10 -8.72 -6.07 -9.42
N ILE A 11 -7.48 -6.32 -8.99
CA ILE A 11 -6.31 -6.40 -9.86
C ILE A 11 -5.70 -7.78 -9.72
N VAL A 12 -5.58 -8.48 -10.84
CA VAL A 12 -4.84 -9.74 -10.93
C VAL A 12 -3.40 -9.42 -11.34
N ALA A 13 -2.42 -9.93 -10.60
CA ALA A 13 -1.02 -9.70 -10.95
C ALA A 13 -0.70 -10.36 -12.30
N PRO A 14 -0.12 -9.61 -13.27
CA PRO A 14 0.03 -10.11 -14.65
C PRO A 14 0.85 -11.40 -14.77
N THR A 15 1.88 -11.56 -13.93
CA THR A 15 2.80 -12.72 -13.96
C THR A 15 2.39 -13.84 -13.02
N LEU A 16 1.39 -13.64 -12.16
CA LEU A 16 0.95 -14.61 -11.16
C LEU A 16 -0.56 -14.49 -10.93
N PRO A 17 -1.41 -15.11 -11.75
CA PRO A 17 -2.88 -14.94 -11.68
C PRO A 17 -3.53 -15.30 -10.35
N ALA A 18 -2.87 -16.12 -9.53
CA ALA A 18 -3.33 -16.45 -8.19
C ALA A 18 -3.15 -15.32 -7.16
N LEU A 19 -2.36 -14.27 -7.52
CA LEU A 19 -2.12 -13.11 -6.69
C LEU A 19 -3.05 -11.97 -7.11
N VAL A 20 -3.83 -11.48 -6.16
CA VAL A 20 -4.88 -10.46 -6.37
C VAL A 20 -4.71 -9.33 -5.36
N LEU A 21 -4.92 -8.09 -5.82
CA LEU A 21 -5.17 -6.94 -4.98
C LEU A 21 -6.64 -6.56 -5.14
N ARG A 22 -7.35 -6.44 -4.04
CA ARG A 22 -8.73 -5.97 -4.05
C ARG A 22 -8.97 -4.88 -3.01
N SER A 23 -9.98 -4.07 -3.23
CA SER A 23 -10.42 -3.09 -2.24
C SER A 23 -10.72 -3.73 -0.89
N ALA A 24 -10.28 -3.09 0.19
CA ALA A 24 -10.68 -3.48 1.53
C ALA A 24 -12.18 -3.21 1.76
N SER A 25 -12.83 -4.11 2.44
CA SER A 25 -14.24 -4.04 2.84
C SER A 25 -14.38 -4.03 4.36
N GLN A 26 -15.60 -3.86 4.84
CA GLN A 26 -15.88 -3.90 6.28
C GLN A 26 -15.48 -5.23 6.93
N SER A 27 -15.56 -6.35 6.22
CA SER A 27 -15.14 -7.66 6.72
C SER A 27 -13.62 -7.80 6.92
N ASP A 28 -12.82 -6.89 6.36
CA ASP A 28 -11.35 -6.91 6.47
C ASP A 28 -10.83 -6.10 7.67
N LEU A 29 -11.67 -5.35 8.36
CA LEU A 29 -11.25 -4.41 9.40
C LEU A 29 -10.47 -5.07 10.53
N GLU A 30 -10.85 -6.29 10.90
CA GLU A 30 -10.14 -7.02 11.97
C GLU A 30 -8.74 -7.46 11.53
N TYR A 31 -8.53 -7.82 10.26
CA TYR A 31 -7.19 -8.07 9.71
C TYR A 31 -6.34 -6.80 9.76
N LEU A 32 -6.87 -5.67 9.28
CA LEU A 32 -6.16 -4.39 9.26
C LEU A 32 -5.77 -3.96 10.69
N ARG A 33 -6.70 -4.04 11.64
CA ARG A 33 -6.47 -3.69 13.04
C ARG A 33 -5.41 -4.58 13.69
N LYS A 34 -5.59 -5.90 13.59
CA LYS A 34 -4.70 -6.90 14.18
C LYS A 34 -3.28 -6.73 13.67
N TRP A 35 -3.08 -6.72 12.36
CA TRP A 35 -1.74 -6.62 11.77
C TRP A 35 -1.06 -5.29 12.08
N LYS A 36 -1.82 -4.20 12.13
CA LYS A 36 -1.29 -2.89 12.52
C LYS A 36 -0.82 -2.88 13.97
N ASN A 37 -1.61 -3.45 14.88
CA ASN A 37 -1.27 -3.56 16.29
C ASN A 37 -0.05 -4.48 16.54
N GLU A 38 0.01 -5.62 15.86
CA GLU A 38 1.13 -6.57 15.95
C GLU A 38 2.47 -5.98 15.49
N GLN A 39 2.43 -5.02 14.57
CA GLN A 39 3.61 -4.41 13.96
C GLN A 39 3.75 -2.91 14.29
N LYS A 40 3.04 -2.42 15.31
CA LYS A 40 2.93 -0.98 15.63
C LYS A 40 4.29 -0.29 15.84
N GLN A 41 5.33 -1.02 16.28
CA GLN A 41 6.68 -0.49 16.44
C GLN A 41 7.30 0.02 15.11
N PHE A 42 6.77 -0.37 13.96
CA PHE A 42 7.25 0.06 12.64
C PHE A 42 6.46 1.24 12.06
N PHE A 43 5.50 1.78 12.81
CA PHE A 43 4.64 2.88 12.38
C PHE A 43 4.78 4.09 13.30
N PHE A 44 4.40 5.27 12.78
CA PHE A 44 4.40 6.50 13.56
C PHE A 44 3.41 6.47 14.71
N HIS A 45 2.21 5.94 14.48
CA HIS A 45 1.22 5.69 15.53
C HIS A 45 1.47 4.34 16.16
N GLN A 46 1.87 4.34 17.43
CA GLN A 46 2.27 3.14 18.16
C GLN A 46 1.28 2.72 19.26
N ASP A 47 0.23 3.51 19.48
CA ASP A 47 -0.83 3.11 20.39
C ASP A 47 -1.66 1.98 19.79
N GLU A 48 -2.25 1.17 20.64
CA GLU A 48 -3.12 0.08 20.25
C GLU A 48 -4.44 0.61 19.67
N ILE A 49 -4.80 0.14 18.49
CA ILE A 49 -6.04 0.50 17.82
C ILE A 49 -7.14 -0.42 18.31
N THR A 50 -8.22 0.16 18.87
CA THR A 50 -9.42 -0.57 19.26
C THR A 50 -10.30 -0.89 18.06
N ALA A 51 -11.24 -1.83 18.21
CA ALA A 51 -12.22 -2.14 17.16
C ALA A 51 -13.08 -0.93 16.79
N ASP A 52 -13.48 -0.12 17.78
CA ASP A 52 -14.26 1.10 17.56
C ASP A 52 -13.47 2.15 16.75
N GLN A 53 -12.20 2.36 17.09
CA GLN A 53 -11.33 3.27 16.33
C GLN A 53 -11.12 2.78 14.90
N GLN A 54 -10.96 1.46 14.69
CA GLN A 54 -10.86 0.91 13.34
C GLN A 54 -12.15 1.11 12.54
N GLY A 55 -13.31 0.95 13.18
CA GLY A 55 -14.61 1.23 12.56
C GLY A 55 -14.76 2.71 12.18
N GLN A 56 -14.43 3.64 13.08
CA GLN A 56 -14.46 5.08 12.83
C GLN A 56 -13.50 5.48 11.69
N TRP A 57 -12.30 4.89 11.66
CA TRP A 57 -11.37 5.08 10.56
C TRP A 57 -12.00 4.67 9.22
N PHE A 58 -12.68 3.53 9.16
CA PHE A 58 -13.30 3.02 7.93
C PHE A 58 -14.43 3.93 7.44
N GLU A 59 -15.28 4.44 8.35
CA GLU A 59 -16.32 5.40 7.98
C GLU A 59 -15.70 6.68 7.38
N SER A 60 -14.64 7.22 7.99
CA SER A 60 -13.90 8.36 7.45
C SER A 60 -13.21 8.02 6.13
N PHE A 61 -12.62 6.82 6.01
CA PHE A 61 -11.96 6.33 4.80
C PHE A 61 -12.92 6.29 3.62
N LYS A 62 -14.16 5.83 3.80
CA LYS A 62 -15.17 5.80 2.74
C LYS A 62 -15.44 7.18 2.12
N GLN A 63 -15.33 8.25 2.91
CA GLN A 63 -15.56 9.62 2.48
C GLN A 63 -14.37 10.25 1.71
N ARG A 64 -13.20 9.64 1.74
CA ARG A 64 -11.99 10.15 1.08
C ARG A 64 -11.86 9.58 -0.34
N PRO A 65 -12.15 10.35 -1.41
CA PRO A 65 -12.33 9.78 -2.76
C PRO A 65 -11.05 9.21 -3.37
N HIS A 66 -9.89 9.70 -2.96
CA HIS A 66 -8.59 9.34 -3.53
C HIS A 66 -7.68 8.62 -2.53
N ASP A 67 -8.28 7.89 -1.61
CA ASP A 67 -7.63 7.09 -0.60
C ASP A 67 -8.03 5.62 -0.79
N LEU A 68 -7.08 4.76 -1.10
CA LEU A 68 -7.27 3.34 -1.37
C LEU A 68 -6.61 2.51 -0.28
N MET A 69 -7.31 1.50 0.20
CA MET A 69 -6.77 0.43 1.02
C MET A 69 -7.04 -0.89 0.30
N LEU A 70 -5.98 -1.59 -0.04
CA LEU A 70 -6.06 -2.84 -0.79
C LEU A 70 -5.61 -4.00 0.07
N MET A 71 -6.39 -5.08 0.04
CA MET A 71 -6.01 -6.38 0.59
C MET A 71 -5.26 -7.17 -0.46
N THR A 72 -4.21 -7.88 -0.05
CA THR A 72 -3.46 -8.79 -0.92
C THR A 72 -3.89 -10.22 -0.66
N GLU A 73 -4.23 -10.95 -1.72
CA GLU A 73 -4.66 -12.34 -1.66
C GLU A 73 -3.80 -13.22 -2.55
N TYR A 74 -3.48 -14.40 -2.08
CA TYR A 74 -2.84 -15.46 -2.88
C TYR A 74 -3.59 -16.76 -2.70
N ASN A 75 -4.04 -17.38 -3.80
CA ASN A 75 -4.92 -18.54 -3.77
C ASN A 75 -6.14 -18.34 -2.84
N GLN A 76 -6.80 -17.19 -2.92
CA GLN A 76 -7.96 -16.80 -2.11
C GLN A 76 -7.67 -16.62 -0.60
N GLN A 77 -6.43 -16.69 -0.18
CA GLN A 77 -6.04 -16.42 1.20
C GLN A 77 -5.49 -14.99 1.32
N ILE A 78 -6.10 -14.19 2.19
CA ILE A 78 -5.64 -12.83 2.49
C ILE A 78 -4.35 -12.94 3.31
N PHE A 79 -3.28 -12.25 2.90
CA PHE A 79 -1.99 -12.33 3.58
C PHE A 79 -1.35 -10.98 3.94
N GLY A 80 -1.89 -9.87 3.45
CA GLY A 80 -1.37 -8.55 3.72
C GLY A 80 -2.28 -7.43 3.22
N CYS A 81 -1.81 -6.21 3.37
CA CYS A 81 -2.49 -5.01 2.86
C CYS A 81 -1.51 -3.93 2.45
N MET A 82 -1.98 -2.97 1.66
CA MET A 82 -1.25 -1.77 1.29
C MET A 82 -2.21 -0.63 0.96
N GLY A 83 -1.92 0.56 1.48
CA GLY A 83 -2.68 1.78 1.23
C GLY A 83 -1.95 2.71 0.29
N ILE A 84 -2.69 3.47 -0.50
CA ILE A 84 -2.19 4.57 -1.31
C ILE A 84 -3.23 5.67 -1.40
N ARG A 85 -2.82 6.93 -1.28
CA ARG A 85 -3.71 8.08 -1.35
C ARG A 85 -3.08 9.21 -2.16
N TRP A 86 -3.94 9.99 -2.81
CA TRP A 86 -3.50 11.18 -3.51
C TRP A 86 -3.29 12.33 -2.50
N GLN A 87 -2.12 12.96 -2.56
CA GLN A 87 -1.76 14.13 -1.74
C GLN A 87 -1.26 15.25 -2.66
N GLU A 88 -1.97 16.37 -2.70
CA GLU A 88 -1.61 17.55 -3.48
C GLU A 88 -1.17 17.25 -4.93
N ASN A 89 0.05 16.78 -5.13
CA ASN A 89 0.67 16.56 -6.44
C ASN A 89 1.37 15.20 -6.60
N HIS A 90 1.24 14.28 -5.64
CA HIS A 90 1.87 12.97 -5.66
C HIS A 90 0.98 11.91 -5.00
N TRP A 91 1.33 10.63 -5.21
CA TRP A 91 0.78 9.52 -4.47
C TRP A 91 1.58 9.27 -3.18
N ASP A 92 0.91 9.01 -2.08
CA ASP A 92 1.52 8.67 -0.79
C ASP A 92 1.10 7.25 -0.38
N ILE A 93 2.09 6.35 -0.27
CA ILE A 93 1.89 4.95 0.15
C ILE A 93 1.96 4.87 1.67
N TYR A 94 1.04 4.13 2.26
CA TYR A 94 0.95 3.94 3.70
C TYR A 94 0.45 2.53 4.06
N ASN A 95 0.70 2.08 5.29
CA ASN A 95 0.23 0.80 5.82
C ASN A 95 0.51 -0.40 4.90
N VAL A 96 1.74 -0.52 4.38
CA VAL A 96 2.19 -1.73 3.69
C VAL A 96 2.55 -2.77 4.76
N ILE A 97 1.74 -3.82 4.87
CA ILE A 97 1.85 -4.82 5.94
C ILE A 97 1.79 -6.23 5.35
N LEU A 98 2.83 -7.03 5.61
CA LEU A 98 2.77 -8.48 5.50
C LEU A 98 2.11 -8.99 6.78
N GLY A 99 0.86 -9.41 6.70
CA GLY A 99 0.06 -9.84 7.84
C GLY A 99 0.31 -11.29 8.25
N LEU A 100 0.51 -12.18 7.28
CA LEU A 100 0.80 -13.59 7.49
C LEU A 100 2.26 -13.90 7.11
N GLN A 101 3.07 -14.19 8.12
CA GLN A 101 4.52 -14.33 7.95
C GLN A 101 4.93 -15.50 7.05
N GLU A 102 4.12 -16.56 6.96
CA GLU A 102 4.34 -17.70 6.07
C GLU A 102 4.33 -17.33 4.57
N PHE A 103 3.83 -16.15 4.22
CA PHE A 103 3.90 -15.60 2.86
C PHE A 103 5.16 -14.75 2.63
N GLY A 104 5.97 -14.52 3.66
CA GLY A 104 7.24 -13.81 3.57
C GLY A 104 8.30 -14.57 2.79
N GLY A 105 9.27 -13.85 2.20
CA GLY A 105 10.37 -14.44 1.45
C GLY A 105 10.01 -15.08 0.10
N ARG A 106 8.74 -15.04 -0.28
CA ARG A 106 8.23 -15.67 -1.53
C ARG A 106 8.08 -14.68 -2.69
N GLY A 107 8.44 -13.41 -2.50
CA GLY A 107 8.30 -12.37 -3.51
C GLY A 107 6.86 -11.86 -3.73
N LEU A 108 5.86 -12.41 -3.04
CA LEU A 108 4.45 -12.09 -3.26
C LEU A 108 4.12 -10.62 -2.97
N MET A 109 4.63 -10.08 -1.84
CA MET A 109 4.46 -8.66 -1.53
C MET A 109 5.10 -7.74 -2.58
N GLY A 110 6.24 -8.13 -3.14
CA GLY A 110 6.91 -7.36 -4.20
C GLY A 110 6.09 -7.32 -5.49
N LEU A 111 5.51 -8.45 -5.91
CA LEU A 111 4.60 -8.51 -7.06
C LEU A 111 3.31 -7.72 -6.82
N ALA A 112 2.72 -7.82 -5.64
CA ALA A 112 1.55 -7.04 -5.25
C ALA A 112 1.86 -5.54 -5.24
N PHE A 113 3.02 -5.15 -4.73
CA PHE A 113 3.46 -3.76 -4.68
C PHE A 113 3.70 -3.18 -6.08
N ALA A 114 4.30 -3.94 -6.99
CA ALA A 114 4.43 -3.54 -8.39
C ALA A 114 3.06 -3.27 -9.03
N ALA A 115 2.07 -4.14 -8.79
CA ALA A 115 0.71 -3.93 -9.28
C ALA A 115 0.04 -2.67 -8.68
N LEU A 116 0.34 -2.33 -7.41
CA LEU A 116 -0.10 -1.07 -6.80
C LEU A 116 0.53 0.15 -7.49
N LEU A 117 1.84 0.11 -7.80
CA LEU A 117 2.53 1.20 -8.49
C LEU A 117 1.97 1.40 -9.92
N ASP A 118 1.68 0.31 -10.63
CA ASP A 118 1.04 0.34 -11.95
C ASP A 118 -0.37 0.94 -11.89
N LEU A 119 -1.17 0.56 -10.88
CA LEU A 119 -2.47 1.16 -10.62
C LEU A 119 -2.35 2.67 -10.41
N ALA A 120 -1.46 3.11 -9.53
CA ALA A 120 -1.25 4.54 -9.25
C ALA A 120 -0.89 5.31 -10.52
N GLY A 121 0.04 4.79 -11.32
CA GLY A 121 0.43 5.37 -12.60
C GLY A 121 -0.71 5.44 -13.62
N SER A 122 -1.59 4.43 -13.63
CA SER A 122 -2.77 4.39 -14.52
C SER A 122 -3.86 5.38 -14.10
N LEU A 123 -4.05 5.58 -12.80
CA LEU A 123 -5.01 6.54 -12.27
C LEU A 123 -4.53 7.99 -12.47
N LYS A 124 -3.29 8.24 -12.18
CA LYS A 124 -2.63 9.52 -12.43
C LYS A 124 -1.12 9.36 -12.40
N PHE A 125 -0.47 9.69 -13.53
CA PHE A 125 0.98 9.68 -13.65
C PHE A 125 1.59 10.81 -12.80
N ALA A 126 2.27 10.44 -11.71
CA ALA A 126 2.90 11.36 -10.77
C ALA A 126 3.95 10.63 -9.93
N PRO A 127 4.84 11.36 -9.24
CA PRO A 127 5.72 10.74 -8.24
C PRO A 127 4.93 9.98 -7.18
N ILE A 128 5.54 8.94 -6.64
CA ILE A 128 4.99 8.13 -5.55
C ILE A 128 5.94 8.23 -4.37
N SER A 129 5.44 8.61 -3.20
CA SER A 129 6.22 8.75 -1.98
C SER A 129 5.78 7.79 -0.90
N LEU A 130 6.63 7.65 0.10
CA LEU A 130 6.30 7.04 1.38
C LEU A 130 7.18 7.61 2.49
N GLN A 131 6.72 7.46 3.73
CA GLN A 131 7.53 7.72 4.91
C GLN A 131 7.74 6.40 5.67
N VAL A 132 8.97 6.15 6.08
CA VAL A 132 9.35 4.91 6.77
C VAL A 132 10.31 5.21 7.92
N LEU A 133 10.04 4.65 9.11
CA LEU A 133 10.92 4.79 10.26
C LEU A 133 12.30 4.18 9.95
N LYS A 134 13.38 4.82 10.40
CA LYS A 134 14.76 4.40 10.09
C LYS A 134 15.08 2.98 10.57
N HIS A 135 14.49 2.56 11.69
CA HIS A 135 14.70 1.22 12.23
C HIS A 135 13.79 0.14 11.60
N ASN A 136 12.86 0.52 10.71
CA ASN A 136 12.02 -0.43 10.02
C ASN A 136 12.85 -1.21 8.97
N PRO A 137 12.91 -2.54 9.02
CA PRO A 137 13.65 -3.34 8.05
C PRO A 137 13.12 -3.19 6.62
N ALA A 138 11.89 -2.70 6.44
CA ALA A 138 11.29 -2.44 5.13
C ALA A 138 12.02 -1.36 4.33
N VAL A 139 12.87 -0.50 4.93
CA VAL A 139 13.67 0.50 4.19
C VAL A 139 14.42 -0.14 3.03
N LYS A 140 15.16 -1.23 3.30
CA LYS A 140 15.91 -1.95 2.26
C LYS A 140 15.01 -2.61 1.22
N TRP A 141 13.83 -3.04 1.64
CA TRP A 141 12.85 -3.62 0.73
C TRP A 141 12.29 -2.56 -0.21
N TYR A 142 11.93 -1.36 0.27
CA TYR A 142 11.50 -0.25 -0.57
C TYR A 142 12.59 0.18 -1.57
N GLN A 143 13.85 0.20 -1.16
CA GLN A 143 14.97 0.48 -2.06
C GLN A 143 15.05 -0.54 -3.20
N LYS A 144 14.83 -1.83 -2.92
CA LYS A 144 14.76 -2.89 -3.95
C LYS A 144 13.55 -2.72 -4.88
N GLN A 145 12.47 -2.06 -4.42
CA GLN A 145 11.32 -1.72 -5.25
C GLN A 145 11.54 -0.43 -6.07
N GLY A 146 12.71 0.18 -6.03
CA GLY A 146 13.08 1.36 -6.80
C GLY A 146 12.82 2.69 -6.11
N PHE A 147 12.51 2.69 -4.82
CA PHE A 147 12.41 3.93 -4.03
C PHE A 147 13.79 4.42 -3.62
N GLU A 148 14.00 5.74 -3.72
CA GLU A 148 15.21 6.42 -3.28
C GLU A 148 14.90 7.28 -2.05
N ILE A 149 15.87 7.41 -1.14
CA ILE A 149 15.76 8.32 0.00
C ILE A 149 15.93 9.75 -0.54
N ALA A 150 14.84 10.52 -0.52
CA ALA A 150 14.84 11.93 -0.93
C ALA A 150 15.18 12.86 0.24
N GLU A 151 14.69 12.54 1.45
CA GLU A 151 14.96 13.32 2.65
C GLU A 151 15.23 12.39 3.85
N THR A 152 16.15 12.85 4.71
CA THR A 152 16.47 12.18 5.98
C THR A 152 16.07 13.07 7.13
N HIS A 153 15.05 12.64 7.88
CA HIS A 153 14.61 13.29 9.12
C HIS A 153 15.20 12.56 10.35
N ASP A 154 14.97 13.08 11.56
CA ASP A 154 15.56 12.50 12.78
C ASP A 154 15.18 11.03 12.97
N SER A 155 13.90 10.67 12.80
CA SER A 155 13.37 9.32 13.06
C SER A 155 12.96 8.54 11.82
N PHE A 156 12.84 9.16 10.64
CA PHE A 156 12.33 8.53 9.44
C PHE A 156 13.02 9.00 8.17
N PHE A 157 12.81 8.25 7.09
CA PHE A 157 13.14 8.64 5.72
C PHE A 157 11.86 9.00 4.97
N PHE A 158 11.93 10.07 4.16
CA PHE A 158 11.00 10.32 3.09
C PHE A 158 11.60 9.74 1.81
N MET A 159 10.88 8.80 1.19
CA MET A 159 11.36 8.09 0.01
C MET A 159 10.45 8.37 -1.18
N ILE A 160 11.04 8.43 -2.38
CA ILE A 160 10.33 8.74 -3.63
C ILE A 160 10.65 7.67 -4.69
N PHE A 161 9.62 7.29 -5.43
CA PHE A 161 9.69 6.52 -6.66
C PHE A 161 9.21 7.40 -7.82
N GLN A 162 10.01 7.48 -8.89
CA GLN A 162 9.66 8.19 -10.11
C GLN A 162 9.19 7.16 -11.16
N PRO A 163 7.88 7.11 -11.47
CA PRO A 163 7.38 6.25 -12.53
C PRO A 163 8.05 6.62 -13.86
N GLN A 164 8.52 5.63 -14.60
CA GLN A 164 9.02 5.88 -15.94
C GLN A 164 7.84 5.98 -16.92
N GLN A 165 7.85 7.03 -17.75
CA GLN A 165 6.92 7.07 -18.88
C GLN A 165 7.30 5.93 -19.83
N THR A 166 6.49 4.89 -19.88
CA THR A 166 6.55 3.93 -20.98
C THR A 166 6.26 4.73 -22.25
N LYS A 167 7.28 4.95 -23.09
CA LYS A 167 7.07 5.47 -24.45
C LYS A 167 6.10 4.50 -25.12
N ARG A 168 4.83 4.89 -25.24
CA ARG A 168 3.92 4.20 -26.15
C ARG A 168 4.59 4.28 -27.51
N ALA A 169 5.10 3.16 -28.00
CA ALA A 169 5.46 3.05 -29.39
C ALA A 169 4.19 3.38 -30.18
N HIS A 170 4.19 4.50 -30.85
CA HIS A 170 3.17 4.80 -31.85
C HIS A 170 3.33 3.77 -32.98
N PRO A 171 2.23 3.13 -33.41
CA PRO A 171 2.27 2.25 -34.58
C PRO A 171 2.61 3.01 -35.86
#